data_4a9fb886d7e15d2839c98fa6898162d3
#
_entry.id   4a9fb886d7e15d2839c98fa6898162d3
#
_cell.length_a   1.000
_cell.length_b   1.000
_cell.length_c   1.000
_cell.angle_alpha   90.00
_cell.angle_beta   90.00
_cell.angle_gamma   90.00
#
_symmetry.space_group_name_H-M   'P 1'
#
loop_
_entity.id
_entity.type
_entity.pdbx_description
1 polymer ?
#
loop_
_entity_poly.entity_id
_entity_poly.type
_entity_poly.pdbx_seq_one_letter_code
_entity_poly.pdbx_strand_id
1 'polypeptide(L)'
;MAPIADLGRRLIPRILDDMSRDEPDRVIYSIAKSADISEGFDEITAREFADAVNKTAWWLEGLVGKSESFQTIGYIGPHDIRYFLLNLACVKVGYQVIFLSPGNSIEAALGLLEATKCALWVHPVDYPPYPLVERIQQTRKLRILEIPTVTELLEASSSPNYPYTKTYHEAMGDPFCILHTSGTTGLPKPIYLSNGLLATMDAARILPPFEGDNGARPWATLYEKGDRLYSPCVLLHGPGIFMNLFATFLFDTHSVMGPVGVHPDMNLLASLADHGNIDIWHFMPVYVNELGQHPEVLEKFRSSKFIGAGGGPVSAELAAKVNEVVRVHNLFGTTEGLFMGDMLVDKEDFLWVSFHPYAGFEYTEIEKGLFEQRAVKNEHWALHQGIFHTFPDVDEFNFKDLFIKHPRKPNLWLYMGRSNDIICLEDAQKLSPIETENMICAHPSVKGCVMIGNGQKFACLLVELRDDLLRDPEIIEVLTESLGDIIDRADQNQLLRGYLRRDYIILADPKRPLPRTEKGTISRRAALKLYEGEIDMFYCLKGEATVGVGQRAAGGV
;
A
#
# COMPACT_ATOMS: atom_id res chain seq x y z
N MET A 1 -3.48 -10.98 -25.76
CA MET A 1 -3.67 -9.57 -25.30
C MET A 1 -5.01 -9.06 -25.80
N ALA A 2 -5.76 -8.38 -24.92
CA ALA A 2 -7.02 -7.74 -25.33
C ALA A 2 -6.76 -6.74 -26.48
N PRO A 3 -7.74 -6.52 -27.38
CA PRO A 3 -7.67 -5.45 -28.36
C PRO A 3 -7.45 -4.10 -27.65
N ILE A 4 -6.59 -3.24 -28.20
CA ILE A 4 -6.27 -1.93 -27.63
C ILE A 4 -7.54 -1.08 -27.40
N ALA A 5 -8.55 -1.25 -28.25
CA ALA A 5 -9.85 -0.55 -28.15
C ALA A 5 -10.63 -0.89 -26.88
N ASP A 6 -10.37 -2.03 -26.23
CA ASP A 6 -11.10 -2.49 -25.06
C ASP A 6 -10.40 -2.13 -23.73
N LEU A 7 -9.12 -1.72 -23.78
CA LEU A 7 -8.36 -1.33 -22.60
C LEU A 7 -9.02 -0.12 -21.92
N GLY A 8 -9.14 -0.17 -20.60
CA GLY A 8 -9.86 0.82 -19.79
C GLY A 8 -11.38 0.64 -19.77
N ARG A 9 -11.91 -0.43 -20.37
CA ARG A 9 -13.34 -0.76 -20.38
C ARG A 9 -13.62 -2.23 -20.11
N ARG A 10 -12.66 -2.93 -19.52
CA ARG A 10 -12.77 -4.35 -19.20
C ARG A 10 -13.25 -4.55 -17.76
N LEU A 11 -14.04 -5.60 -17.54
CA LEU A 11 -14.51 -6.01 -16.22
C LEU A 11 -13.80 -7.29 -15.78
N ILE A 12 -13.20 -7.31 -14.61
CA ILE A 12 -12.41 -8.46 -14.11
C ILE A 12 -13.19 -9.78 -14.14
N PRO A 13 -14.48 -9.87 -13.70
CA PRO A 13 -15.23 -11.12 -13.82
C PRO A 13 -15.36 -11.62 -15.26
N ARG A 14 -15.51 -10.73 -16.25
CA ARG A 14 -15.57 -11.11 -17.66
C ARG A 14 -14.23 -11.52 -18.22
N ILE A 15 -13.14 -10.82 -17.83
CA ILE A 15 -11.76 -11.22 -18.18
C ILE A 15 -11.51 -12.66 -17.72
N LEU A 16 -11.91 -13.00 -16.49
CA LEU A 16 -11.77 -14.35 -15.96
C LEU A 16 -12.60 -15.38 -16.74
N ASP A 17 -13.88 -15.08 -17.02
CA ASP A 17 -14.76 -15.98 -17.78
C ASP A 17 -14.23 -16.21 -19.21
N ASP A 18 -13.72 -15.17 -19.88
CA ASP A 18 -13.08 -15.26 -21.19
C ASP A 18 -11.77 -16.06 -21.13
N MET A 19 -10.92 -15.78 -20.15
CA MET A 19 -9.64 -16.49 -19.97
C MET A 19 -9.85 -17.97 -19.67
N SER A 20 -10.84 -18.32 -18.85
CA SER A 20 -11.16 -19.72 -18.53
C SER A 20 -11.68 -20.50 -19.75
N ARG A 21 -12.31 -19.82 -20.71
CA ARG A 21 -12.79 -20.41 -21.96
C ARG A 21 -11.68 -20.54 -23.00
N ASP A 22 -10.92 -19.44 -23.20
CA ASP A 22 -9.99 -19.28 -24.32
C ASP A 22 -8.57 -19.79 -24.00
N GLU A 23 -8.16 -19.74 -22.72
CA GLU A 23 -6.85 -20.17 -22.21
C GLU A 23 -7.00 -20.98 -20.90
N PRO A 24 -7.81 -22.05 -20.88
CA PRO A 24 -8.21 -22.76 -19.65
C PRO A 24 -7.04 -23.27 -18.81
N ASP A 25 -5.98 -23.71 -19.45
CA ASP A 25 -4.81 -24.32 -18.82
C ASP A 25 -3.71 -23.29 -18.47
N ARG A 26 -3.97 -22.00 -18.72
CA ARG A 26 -3.06 -20.92 -18.33
C ARG A 26 -3.00 -20.82 -16.81
N VAL A 27 -1.80 -20.97 -16.24
CA VAL A 27 -1.57 -20.75 -14.81
C VAL A 27 -1.62 -19.25 -14.52
N ILE A 28 -2.43 -18.86 -13.54
CA ILE A 28 -2.60 -17.47 -13.12
C ILE A 28 -2.23 -17.21 -11.66
N TYR A 29 -2.20 -18.26 -10.83
CA TYR A 29 -1.69 -18.21 -9.47
C TYR A 29 -0.74 -19.39 -9.21
N SER A 30 0.34 -19.10 -8.46
CA SER A 30 1.22 -20.11 -7.84
C SER A 30 1.20 -19.89 -6.34
N ILE A 31 0.76 -20.87 -5.56
CA ILE A 31 0.71 -20.79 -4.09
C ILE A 31 1.81 -21.65 -3.52
N ALA A 32 2.68 -21.09 -2.68
CA ALA A 32 3.73 -21.87 -2.01
C ALA A 32 3.14 -23.03 -1.19
N LYS A 33 3.64 -24.26 -1.40
CA LYS A 33 3.13 -25.46 -0.72
C LYS A 33 3.39 -25.45 0.77
N SER A 34 4.49 -24.86 1.19
CA SER A 34 4.90 -24.77 2.59
C SER A 34 5.80 -23.56 2.82
N ALA A 35 6.31 -23.40 4.04
CA ALA A 35 7.33 -22.40 4.37
C ALA A 35 8.68 -22.66 3.68
N ASP A 36 8.95 -23.91 3.27
CA ASP A 36 10.10 -24.26 2.44
C ASP A 36 9.75 -24.10 0.96
N ILE A 37 10.14 -22.98 0.38
CA ILE A 37 9.83 -22.67 -1.02
C ILE A 37 10.46 -23.66 -2.02
N SER A 38 11.49 -24.41 -1.61
CA SER A 38 12.10 -25.45 -2.46
C SER A 38 11.16 -26.62 -2.76
N GLU A 39 10.09 -26.80 -1.95
CA GLU A 39 9.02 -27.79 -2.22
C GLU A 39 8.12 -27.37 -3.39
N GLY A 40 8.26 -26.14 -3.86
CA GLY A 40 7.55 -25.60 -5.01
C GLY A 40 6.18 -25.04 -4.70
N PHE A 41 5.36 -24.97 -5.73
CA PHE A 41 4.07 -24.27 -5.70
C PHE A 41 2.95 -25.20 -6.17
N ASP A 42 1.75 -24.96 -5.65
CA ASP A 42 0.52 -25.45 -6.25
C ASP A 42 0.08 -24.42 -7.30
N GLU A 43 0.06 -24.88 -8.54
CA GLU A 43 -0.29 -24.04 -9.70
C GLU A 43 -1.80 -24.08 -9.90
N ILE A 44 -2.42 -22.90 -10.06
CA ILE A 44 -3.86 -22.74 -10.29
C ILE A 44 -4.08 -22.15 -11.67
N THR A 45 -4.77 -22.89 -12.51
CA THR A 45 -5.12 -22.48 -13.86
C THR A 45 -6.30 -21.51 -13.90
N ALA A 46 -6.49 -20.84 -15.02
CA ALA A 46 -7.63 -19.94 -15.25
C ALA A 46 -8.97 -20.68 -15.08
N ARG A 47 -9.06 -21.93 -15.54
CA ARG A 47 -10.25 -22.79 -15.40
C ARG A 47 -10.51 -23.10 -13.93
N GLU A 48 -9.52 -23.62 -13.21
CA GLU A 48 -9.67 -24.01 -11.79
C GLU A 48 -10.07 -22.80 -10.93
N PHE A 49 -9.45 -21.65 -11.18
CA PHE A 49 -9.79 -20.42 -10.46
C PHE A 49 -11.21 -19.92 -10.80
N ALA A 50 -11.62 -19.96 -12.08
CA ALA A 50 -12.98 -19.59 -12.50
C ALA A 50 -14.02 -20.53 -11.89
N ASP A 51 -13.76 -21.85 -11.87
CA ASP A 51 -14.65 -22.85 -11.25
C ASP A 51 -14.78 -22.58 -9.74
N ALA A 52 -13.68 -22.25 -9.04
CA ALA A 52 -13.70 -21.89 -7.63
C ALA A 52 -14.48 -20.59 -7.36
N VAL A 53 -14.34 -19.57 -8.21
CA VAL A 53 -15.15 -18.34 -8.14
C VAL A 53 -16.63 -18.64 -8.35
N ASN A 54 -16.98 -19.45 -9.36
CA ASN A 54 -18.37 -19.85 -9.65
C ASN A 54 -18.96 -20.65 -8.49
N LYS A 55 -18.20 -21.61 -7.92
CA LYS A 55 -18.58 -22.40 -6.74
C LYS A 55 -18.86 -21.48 -5.54
N THR A 56 -17.98 -20.51 -5.30
CA THR A 56 -18.15 -19.52 -4.23
C THR A 56 -19.38 -18.64 -4.48
N ALA A 57 -19.66 -18.26 -5.73
CA ALA A 57 -20.85 -17.46 -6.08
C ALA A 57 -22.15 -18.25 -5.86
N TRP A 58 -22.23 -19.51 -6.27
CA TRP A 58 -23.37 -20.37 -6.02
C TRP A 58 -23.55 -20.68 -4.53
N TRP A 59 -22.46 -20.88 -3.79
CA TRP A 59 -22.50 -21.02 -2.33
C TRP A 59 -23.08 -19.76 -1.67
N LEU A 60 -22.63 -18.58 -2.07
CA LEU A 60 -23.11 -17.32 -1.51
C LEU A 60 -24.59 -17.10 -1.83
N GLU A 61 -25.01 -17.26 -3.10
CA GLU A 61 -26.40 -17.11 -3.51
C GLU A 61 -27.30 -18.12 -2.78
N GLY A 62 -26.87 -19.36 -2.63
CA GLY A 62 -27.63 -20.40 -1.92
C GLY A 62 -27.89 -20.06 -0.45
N LEU A 63 -27.02 -19.29 0.19
CA LEU A 63 -27.17 -18.90 1.60
C LEU A 63 -27.96 -17.60 1.79
N VAL A 64 -27.76 -16.61 0.93
CA VAL A 64 -28.28 -15.25 1.15
C VAL A 64 -29.08 -14.68 -0.03
N GLY A 65 -29.17 -15.39 -1.16
CA GLY A 65 -29.82 -14.93 -2.39
C GLY A 65 -28.97 -13.92 -3.16
N LYS A 66 -29.50 -13.43 -4.29
CA LYS A 66 -28.91 -12.31 -5.04
C LYS A 66 -29.17 -10.99 -4.33
N SER A 67 -28.25 -10.06 -4.47
CA SER A 67 -28.44 -8.68 -4.01
C SER A 67 -28.55 -7.73 -5.21
N GLU A 68 -29.60 -6.89 -5.21
CA GLU A 68 -29.77 -5.81 -6.20
C GLU A 68 -29.23 -4.46 -5.70
N SER A 69 -28.84 -4.40 -4.41
CA SER A 69 -28.45 -3.17 -3.72
C SER A 69 -27.00 -3.17 -3.24
N PHE A 70 -26.18 -4.12 -3.69
CA PHE A 70 -24.79 -4.29 -3.29
C PHE A 70 -24.61 -4.29 -1.76
N GLN A 71 -25.37 -5.13 -1.05
CA GLN A 71 -25.23 -5.27 0.39
C GLN A 71 -23.79 -5.63 0.75
N THR A 72 -23.32 -5.09 1.87
CA THR A 72 -21.92 -5.26 2.31
C THR A 72 -21.76 -6.53 3.12
N ILE A 73 -20.72 -7.29 2.79
CA ILE A 73 -20.22 -8.46 3.50
C ILE A 73 -18.86 -8.11 4.12
N GLY A 74 -18.67 -8.36 5.41
CA GLY A 74 -17.38 -8.21 6.08
C GLY A 74 -16.54 -9.47 5.99
N TYR A 75 -15.22 -9.31 5.85
CA TYR A 75 -14.27 -10.41 5.81
C TYR A 75 -12.94 -10.05 6.47
N ILE A 76 -12.45 -10.96 7.30
CA ILE A 76 -11.05 -11.08 7.74
C ILE A 76 -10.71 -12.56 7.65
N GLY A 77 -9.64 -12.90 6.96
CA GLY A 77 -9.19 -14.27 6.79
C GLY A 77 -7.66 -14.39 6.74
N PRO A 78 -7.13 -15.61 6.65
CA PRO A 78 -5.72 -15.86 6.41
C PRO A 78 -5.30 -15.27 5.06
N HIS A 79 -4.01 -15.04 4.88
CA HIS A 79 -3.46 -14.44 3.66
C HIS A 79 -3.42 -15.46 2.51
N ASP A 80 -4.60 -15.77 1.95
CA ASP A 80 -4.79 -16.75 0.88
C ASP A 80 -5.77 -16.27 -0.19
N ILE A 81 -5.98 -17.07 -1.22
CA ILE A 81 -6.81 -16.72 -2.39
C ILE A 81 -8.29 -16.53 -2.09
N ARG A 82 -8.79 -16.87 -0.89
CA ARG A 82 -10.21 -16.62 -0.51
C ARG A 82 -10.57 -15.14 -0.57
N TYR A 83 -9.60 -14.24 -0.37
CA TYR A 83 -9.81 -12.79 -0.62
C TYR A 83 -10.29 -12.53 -2.04
N PHE A 84 -9.70 -13.21 -3.02
CA PHE A 84 -10.02 -13.02 -4.43
C PHE A 84 -11.28 -13.78 -4.85
N LEU A 85 -11.41 -15.03 -4.40
CA LEU A 85 -12.59 -15.86 -4.68
C LEU A 85 -13.86 -15.22 -4.14
N LEU A 86 -13.85 -14.79 -2.87
CA LEU A 86 -15.00 -14.13 -2.23
C LEU A 86 -15.30 -12.79 -2.90
N ASN A 87 -14.26 -11.98 -3.22
CA ASN A 87 -14.49 -10.69 -3.87
C ASN A 87 -15.18 -10.85 -5.22
N LEU A 88 -14.66 -11.72 -6.10
CA LEU A 88 -15.26 -11.95 -7.42
C LEU A 88 -16.64 -12.61 -7.33
N ALA A 89 -16.85 -13.52 -6.38
CA ALA A 89 -18.16 -14.08 -6.11
C ALA A 89 -19.16 -13.01 -5.66
N CYS A 90 -18.77 -12.12 -4.74
CA CYS A 90 -19.59 -10.97 -4.32
C CYS A 90 -20.01 -10.12 -5.52
N VAL A 91 -19.07 -9.75 -6.40
CA VAL A 91 -19.35 -8.95 -7.59
C VAL A 91 -20.35 -9.68 -8.52
N LYS A 92 -20.17 -11.00 -8.74
CA LYS A 92 -21.09 -11.79 -9.59
C LYS A 92 -22.51 -11.89 -9.00
N VAL A 93 -22.63 -12.01 -7.67
CA VAL A 93 -23.93 -12.19 -6.97
C VAL A 93 -24.61 -10.85 -6.65
N GLY A 94 -23.91 -9.71 -6.81
CA GLY A 94 -24.44 -8.36 -6.54
C GLY A 94 -24.19 -7.87 -5.12
N TYR A 95 -23.21 -8.42 -4.42
CA TYR A 95 -22.70 -7.94 -3.13
C TYR A 95 -21.42 -7.13 -3.31
N GLN A 96 -20.97 -6.49 -2.22
CA GLN A 96 -19.64 -5.90 -2.10
C GLN A 96 -19.00 -6.40 -0.80
N VAL A 97 -17.70 -6.67 -0.84
CA VAL A 97 -16.96 -7.09 0.35
C VAL A 97 -16.18 -5.93 0.94
N ILE A 98 -16.24 -5.78 2.28
CA ILE A 98 -15.29 -4.92 3.01
C ILE A 98 -14.23 -5.80 3.66
N PHE A 99 -12.97 -5.51 3.35
CA PHE A 99 -11.82 -6.14 3.98
C PHE A 99 -11.39 -5.30 5.18
N LEU A 100 -11.60 -5.84 6.39
CA LEU A 100 -11.19 -5.17 7.62
C LEU A 100 -9.80 -5.63 8.06
N SER A 101 -9.08 -4.71 8.68
CA SER A 101 -7.82 -5.03 9.31
C SER A 101 -8.04 -5.67 10.69
N PRO A 102 -7.38 -6.81 11.00
CA PRO A 102 -7.40 -7.39 12.33
C PRO A 102 -6.73 -6.49 13.38
N GLY A 103 -5.87 -5.55 12.96
CA GLY A 103 -5.22 -4.55 13.80
C GLY A 103 -6.08 -3.34 14.15
N ASN A 104 -7.31 -3.22 13.62
CA ASN A 104 -8.21 -2.13 13.97
C ASN A 104 -8.64 -2.20 15.44
N SER A 105 -8.83 -1.03 16.06
CA SER A 105 -9.57 -0.97 17.33
C SER A 105 -11.02 -1.41 17.11
N ILE A 106 -11.68 -1.85 18.18
CA ILE A 106 -13.12 -2.23 18.12
C ILE A 106 -13.98 -1.05 17.66
N GLU A 107 -13.67 0.15 18.12
CA GLU A 107 -14.38 1.38 17.74
C GLU A 107 -14.22 1.67 16.23
N ALA A 108 -13.01 1.54 15.71
CA ALA A 108 -12.72 1.70 14.29
C ALA A 108 -13.48 0.67 13.44
N ALA A 109 -13.45 -0.60 13.85
CA ALA A 109 -14.16 -1.67 13.15
C ALA A 109 -15.67 -1.47 13.15
N LEU A 110 -16.26 -1.15 14.31
CA LEU A 110 -17.70 -0.87 14.43
C LEU A 110 -18.12 0.34 13.58
N GLY A 111 -17.31 1.42 13.57
CA GLY A 111 -17.55 2.59 12.73
C GLY A 111 -17.55 2.25 11.24
N LEU A 112 -16.61 1.42 10.77
CA LEU A 112 -16.58 0.95 9.37
C LEU A 112 -17.80 0.10 9.02
N LEU A 113 -18.18 -0.85 9.91
CA LEU A 113 -19.36 -1.70 9.69
C LEU A 113 -20.67 -0.91 9.68
N GLU A 114 -20.75 0.16 10.48
CA GLU A 114 -21.90 1.05 10.49
C GLU A 114 -21.97 1.90 9.23
N ALA A 115 -20.87 2.54 8.85
CA ALA A 115 -20.77 3.37 7.65
C ALA A 115 -21.10 2.60 6.37
N THR A 116 -20.74 1.31 6.32
CA THR A 116 -21.01 0.42 5.18
C THR A 116 -22.31 -0.37 5.32
N LYS A 117 -23.08 -0.20 6.39
CA LYS A 117 -24.30 -0.95 6.71
C LYS A 117 -24.08 -2.48 6.67
N CYS A 118 -22.88 -2.93 7.02
CA CYS A 118 -22.50 -4.33 6.98
C CYS A 118 -23.26 -5.13 8.04
N ALA A 119 -24.02 -6.14 7.64
CA ALA A 119 -24.77 -7.04 8.52
C ALA A 119 -24.43 -8.53 8.30
N LEU A 120 -23.70 -8.83 7.24
CA LEU A 120 -23.22 -10.17 6.88
C LEU A 120 -21.72 -10.25 7.12
N TRP A 121 -21.27 -11.40 7.62
CA TRP A 121 -19.85 -11.65 7.87
C TRP A 121 -19.47 -13.03 7.34
N VAL A 122 -18.40 -13.11 6.58
CA VAL A 122 -17.85 -14.38 6.10
C VAL A 122 -16.67 -14.78 6.97
N HIS A 123 -16.67 -16.02 7.42
CA HIS A 123 -15.65 -16.62 8.27
C HIS A 123 -15.11 -17.91 7.63
N PRO A 124 -13.77 -18.12 7.55
CA PRO A 124 -13.18 -19.36 7.07
C PRO A 124 -13.42 -20.53 8.04
N VAL A 125 -13.92 -21.68 7.55
CA VAL A 125 -14.22 -22.85 8.42
C VAL A 125 -12.98 -23.47 9.08
N ASP A 126 -11.81 -23.32 8.44
CA ASP A 126 -10.52 -23.90 8.83
C ASP A 126 -9.61 -22.94 9.59
N TYR A 127 -10.09 -21.77 9.97
CA TYR A 127 -9.30 -20.75 10.65
C TYR A 127 -10.06 -20.21 11.88
N PRO A 128 -9.40 -20.07 13.05
CA PRO A 128 -10.08 -19.52 14.21
C PRO A 128 -10.46 -18.04 13.99
N PRO A 129 -11.57 -17.56 14.59
CA PRO A 129 -11.93 -16.15 14.51
C PRO A 129 -10.81 -15.27 15.05
N TYR A 130 -10.52 -14.17 14.35
CA TYR A 130 -9.63 -13.16 14.91
C TYR A 130 -10.27 -12.53 16.18
N PRO A 131 -9.49 -12.18 17.22
CA PRO A 131 -10.00 -11.59 18.45
C PRO A 131 -10.87 -10.35 18.22
N LEU A 132 -10.57 -9.57 17.17
CA LEU A 132 -11.40 -8.43 16.77
C LEU A 132 -12.81 -8.88 16.35
N VAL A 133 -12.94 -9.97 15.61
CA VAL A 133 -14.24 -10.49 15.13
C VAL A 133 -15.10 -10.96 16.30
N GLU A 134 -14.52 -11.66 17.28
CA GLU A 134 -15.21 -12.07 18.49
C GLU A 134 -15.74 -10.86 19.29
N ARG A 135 -14.93 -9.80 19.43
CA ARG A 135 -15.34 -8.55 20.09
C ARG A 135 -16.45 -7.82 19.33
N ILE A 136 -16.40 -7.81 17.98
CA ILE A 136 -17.48 -7.26 17.15
C ILE A 136 -18.78 -8.01 17.40
N GLN A 137 -18.75 -9.36 17.42
CA GLN A 137 -19.94 -10.21 17.64
C GLN A 137 -20.56 -10.00 19.04
N GLN A 138 -19.77 -9.71 20.06
CA GLN A 138 -20.27 -9.37 21.40
C GLN A 138 -21.02 -8.03 21.44
N THR A 139 -20.68 -7.12 20.51
CA THR A 139 -21.24 -5.75 20.49
C THR A 139 -22.37 -5.59 19.47
N ARG A 140 -22.30 -6.31 18.36
CA ARG A 140 -23.21 -6.17 17.21
C ARG A 140 -23.61 -7.54 16.66
N LYS A 141 -24.90 -7.70 16.37
CA LYS A 141 -25.38 -8.92 15.69
C LYS A 141 -24.93 -8.89 14.22
N LEU A 142 -24.20 -9.93 13.84
CA LEU A 142 -23.81 -10.23 12.46
C LEU A 142 -24.34 -11.63 12.11
N ARG A 143 -24.86 -11.80 10.89
CA ARG A 143 -25.13 -13.13 10.33
C ARG A 143 -23.81 -13.68 9.79
N ILE A 144 -23.33 -14.76 10.38
CA ILE A 144 -22.09 -15.42 10.00
C ILE A 144 -22.37 -16.43 8.89
N LEU A 145 -21.55 -16.41 7.85
CA LEU A 145 -21.51 -17.37 6.76
C LEU A 145 -20.14 -18.04 6.80
N GLU A 146 -20.10 -19.35 6.76
CA GLU A 146 -18.83 -20.10 6.82
C GLU A 146 -18.37 -20.45 5.40
N ILE A 147 -17.28 -19.82 4.93
CA ILE A 147 -16.70 -20.11 3.62
C ILE A 147 -15.87 -21.40 3.71
N PRO A 148 -16.02 -22.34 2.74
CA PRO A 148 -15.23 -23.55 2.69
C PRO A 148 -13.72 -23.31 2.64
N THR A 149 -12.94 -24.36 2.90
CA THR A 149 -11.47 -24.34 2.77
C THR A 149 -11.06 -24.06 1.33
N VAL A 150 -9.82 -23.55 1.15
CA VAL A 150 -9.24 -23.34 -0.19
C VAL A 150 -9.23 -24.63 -0.99
N THR A 151 -8.89 -25.77 -0.35
CA THR A 151 -8.88 -27.09 -0.99
C THR A 151 -10.26 -27.47 -1.50
N GLU A 152 -11.32 -27.35 -0.68
CA GLU A 152 -12.69 -27.65 -1.10
C GLU A 152 -13.18 -26.75 -2.24
N LEU A 153 -12.78 -25.47 -2.24
CA LEU A 153 -13.14 -24.53 -3.31
C LEU A 153 -12.43 -24.86 -4.64
N LEU A 154 -11.17 -25.32 -4.57
CA LEU A 154 -10.36 -25.69 -5.75
C LEU A 154 -10.56 -27.14 -6.19
N GLU A 155 -11.17 -28.00 -5.37
CA GLU A 155 -11.46 -29.39 -5.78
C GLU A 155 -12.20 -29.46 -7.12
N ALA A 156 -11.69 -30.33 -7.98
CA ALA A 156 -12.08 -30.49 -9.38
C ALA A 156 -13.51 -31.05 -9.60
N SER A 157 -14.51 -30.39 -9.06
CA SER A 157 -15.89 -30.55 -9.52
C SER A 157 -16.24 -29.36 -10.38
N SER A 158 -16.43 -29.56 -11.69
CA SER A 158 -16.87 -28.49 -12.59
C SER A 158 -18.14 -27.82 -12.01
N SER A 159 -17.98 -26.61 -11.52
CA SER A 159 -19.14 -25.82 -11.09
C SER A 159 -19.79 -25.19 -12.32
N PRO A 160 -21.12 -25.20 -12.44
CA PRO A 160 -21.77 -24.46 -13.52
C PRO A 160 -21.31 -22.99 -13.50
N ASN A 161 -21.05 -22.44 -14.70
CA ASN A 161 -20.69 -21.02 -14.78
C ASN A 161 -21.78 -20.17 -14.10
N TYR A 162 -21.35 -19.28 -13.19
CA TYR A 162 -22.25 -18.29 -12.62
C TYR A 162 -22.31 -17.09 -13.57
N PRO A 163 -23.49 -16.77 -14.15
CA PRO A 163 -23.57 -15.79 -15.23
C PRO A 163 -23.27 -14.37 -14.75
N TYR A 164 -22.32 -13.69 -15.42
CA TYR A 164 -22.05 -12.27 -15.26
C TYR A 164 -22.11 -11.59 -16.63
N THR A 165 -23.24 -10.98 -16.97
CA THR A 165 -23.56 -10.51 -18.32
C THR A 165 -23.46 -9.00 -18.50
N LYS A 166 -23.22 -8.23 -17.43
CA LYS A 166 -23.12 -6.76 -17.49
C LYS A 166 -22.01 -6.31 -18.43
N THR A 167 -22.32 -5.30 -19.22
CA THR A 167 -21.33 -4.55 -20.00
C THR A 167 -20.61 -3.55 -19.11
N TYR A 168 -19.48 -3.01 -19.58
CA TYR A 168 -18.75 -1.97 -18.83
C TYR A 168 -19.64 -0.76 -18.52
N HIS A 169 -20.44 -0.30 -19.49
CA HIS A 169 -21.34 0.86 -19.29
C HIS A 169 -22.40 0.63 -18.20
N GLU A 170 -22.88 -0.60 -18.07
CA GLU A 170 -23.87 -0.97 -17.05
C GLU A 170 -23.23 -1.13 -15.66
N ALA A 171 -21.94 -1.53 -15.60
CA ALA A 171 -21.25 -1.90 -14.37
C ALA A 171 -20.17 -0.93 -13.93
N MET A 172 -19.87 0.13 -14.68
CA MET A 172 -18.75 1.03 -14.33
C MET A 172 -18.91 1.69 -12.95
N GLY A 173 -20.15 1.99 -12.56
CA GLY A 173 -20.47 2.55 -11.24
C GLY A 173 -20.68 1.49 -10.15
N ASP A 174 -20.77 0.20 -10.50
CA ASP A 174 -20.98 -0.86 -9.52
C ASP A 174 -19.74 -0.99 -8.62
N PRO A 175 -19.93 -1.19 -7.30
CA PRO A 175 -18.83 -1.40 -6.38
C PRO A 175 -18.15 -2.74 -6.65
N PHE A 176 -16.82 -2.76 -6.52
CA PHE A 176 -16.02 -3.97 -6.65
C PHE A 176 -15.62 -4.51 -5.27
N CYS A 177 -15.08 -3.67 -4.41
CA CYS A 177 -14.82 -3.97 -2.99
C CYS A 177 -14.70 -2.67 -2.18
N ILE A 178 -14.64 -2.81 -0.86
CA ILE A 178 -14.40 -1.70 0.06
C ILE A 178 -13.09 -1.96 0.79
N LEU A 179 -12.17 -1.00 0.69
CA LEU A 179 -10.99 -0.93 1.53
C LEU A 179 -11.17 0.19 2.58
N HIS A 180 -10.20 0.37 3.45
CA HIS A 180 -10.23 1.51 4.38
C HIS A 180 -8.85 2.15 4.53
N THR A 181 -8.83 3.44 4.77
CA THR A 181 -7.63 4.22 5.03
C THR A 181 -7.68 4.77 6.44
N SER A 182 -6.50 5.01 7.04
CA SER A 182 -6.41 5.76 8.30
C SER A 182 -6.88 7.20 8.05
N GLY A 183 -8.09 7.53 8.50
CA GLY A 183 -8.64 8.88 8.35
C GLY A 183 -7.79 9.95 9.06
N THR A 184 -7.77 11.17 8.52
CA THR A 184 -7.12 12.33 9.15
C THR A 184 -7.67 12.65 10.55
N THR A 185 -8.90 12.23 10.85
CA THR A 185 -9.56 12.32 12.16
C THR A 185 -9.18 11.20 13.14
N GLY A 186 -8.37 10.23 12.68
CA GLY A 186 -7.88 9.10 13.50
C GLY A 186 -8.72 7.83 13.43
N LEU A 187 -9.96 7.86 12.97
CA LEU A 187 -10.75 6.66 12.66
C LEU A 187 -10.67 6.36 11.15
N PRO A 188 -10.59 5.09 10.77
CA PRO A 188 -10.54 4.70 9.36
C PRO A 188 -11.86 5.03 8.66
N LYS A 189 -11.74 5.37 7.35
CA LYS A 189 -12.89 5.63 6.49
C LYS A 189 -12.98 4.57 5.40
N PRO A 190 -14.20 4.10 5.04
CA PRO A 190 -14.38 3.17 3.95
C PRO A 190 -14.13 3.88 2.61
N ILE A 191 -13.40 3.23 1.74
CA ILE A 191 -13.13 3.65 0.35
C ILE A 191 -13.78 2.61 -0.56
N TYR A 192 -14.78 3.04 -1.32
CA TYR A 192 -15.51 2.19 -2.26
C TYR A 192 -14.78 2.15 -3.60
N LEU A 193 -14.26 1.01 -3.96
CA LEU A 193 -13.63 0.79 -5.26
C LEU A 193 -14.70 0.34 -6.25
N SER A 194 -14.89 1.11 -7.33
CA SER A 194 -15.83 0.77 -8.41
C SER A 194 -15.11 0.13 -9.59
N ASN A 195 -15.86 -0.55 -10.47
CA ASN A 195 -15.29 -1.06 -11.71
C ASN A 195 -14.71 0.07 -12.59
N GLY A 196 -15.30 1.27 -12.57
CA GLY A 196 -14.77 2.44 -13.28
C GLY A 196 -13.40 2.86 -12.75
N LEU A 197 -13.22 2.85 -11.42
CA LEU A 197 -11.92 3.11 -10.81
C LEU A 197 -10.87 2.07 -11.26
N LEU A 198 -11.21 0.77 -11.22
CA LEU A 198 -10.30 -0.29 -11.66
C LEU A 198 -9.91 -0.15 -13.13
N ALA A 199 -10.86 0.23 -13.97
CA ALA A 199 -10.65 0.43 -15.39
C ALA A 199 -9.60 1.51 -15.70
N THR A 200 -9.40 2.49 -14.80
CA THR A 200 -8.33 3.50 -14.98
C THR A 200 -6.93 2.91 -14.88
N MET A 201 -6.75 1.85 -14.09
CA MET A 201 -5.49 1.10 -14.03
C MET A 201 -5.21 0.39 -15.37
N ASP A 202 -6.24 -0.22 -15.95
CA ASP A 202 -6.15 -0.84 -17.28
C ASP A 202 -5.87 0.20 -18.39
N ALA A 203 -6.53 1.36 -18.32
CA ALA A 203 -6.35 2.48 -19.26
C ALA A 203 -4.96 3.12 -19.20
N ALA A 204 -4.19 2.90 -18.14
CA ALA A 204 -2.82 3.40 -18.05
C ALA A 204 -1.92 2.89 -19.20
N ARG A 205 -2.24 1.74 -19.80
CA ARG A 205 -1.51 1.18 -20.95
C ARG A 205 -1.69 1.98 -22.24
N ILE A 206 -2.76 2.77 -22.35
CA ILE A 206 -3.11 3.52 -23.57
C ILE A 206 -2.96 5.02 -23.42
N LEU A 207 -2.25 5.48 -22.39
CA LEU A 207 -1.87 6.88 -22.27
C LEU A 207 -1.04 7.28 -23.50
N PRO A 208 -1.44 8.34 -24.24
CA PRO A 208 -0.72 8.77 -25.44
C PRO A 208 0.59 9.49 -25.08
N PRO A 209 1.55 9.59 -26.02
CA PRO A 209 2.65 10.53 -25.86
C PRO A 209 2.17 11.97 -25.69
N PHE A 210 2.89 12.78 -24.94
CA PHE A 210 2.57 14.19 -24.74
C PHE A 210 3.81 15.08 -24.88
N GLU A 211 3.60 16.38 -25.11
CA GLU A 211 4.70 17.33 -25.26
C GLU A 211 5.56 17.40 -24.00
N GLY A 212 6.86 17.16 -24.13
CA GLY A 212 7.82 17.16 -23.02
C GLY A 212 7.95 15.82 -22.30
N ASP A 213 7.36 14.74 -22.80
CA ASP A 213 7.50 13.40 -22.22
C ASP A 213 8.90 12.78 -22.43
N ASN A 214 9.69 13.35 -23.39
CA ASN A 214 11.02 12.85 -23.77
C ASN A 214 11.06 11.34 -24.08
N GLY A 215 9.96 10.77 -24.58
CA GLY A 215 9.81 9.35 -24.86
C GLY A 215 9.51 8.49 -23.62
N ALA A 216 9.13 9.10 -22.51
CA ALA A 216 8.68 8.35 -21.33
C ALA A 216 7.45 7.51 -21.67
N ARG A 217 7.38 6.32 -21.08
CA ARG A 217 6.26 5.38 -21.27
C ARG A 217 5.45 5.26 -19.98
N PRO A 218 4.14 4.96 -20.06
CA PRO A 218 3.36 4.63 -18.89
C PRO A 218 3.93 3.41 -18.15
N TRP A 219 3.91 3.44 -16.80
CA TRP A 219 4.41 2.34 -15.98
C TRP A 219 3.75 0.99 -16.30
N ALA A 220 2.44 1.01 -16.62
CA ALA A 220 1.67 -0.19 -16.96
C ALA A 220 2.16 -0.93 -18.22
N THR A 221 3.02 -0.29 -19.03
CA THR A 221 3.63 -0.93 -20.21
C THR A 221 4.83 -1.83 -19.87
N LEU A 222 5.25 -1.86 -18.60
CA LEU A 222 6.32 -2.76 -18.14
C LEU A 222 5.88 -4.22 -18.03
N TYR A 223 4.57 -4.45 -17.88
CA TYR A 223 4.03 -5.78 -17.65
C TYR A 223 3.75 -6.49 -18.96
N GLU A 224 4.23 -7.71 -19.03
CA GLU A 224 3.98 -8.62 -20.15
C GLU A 224 3.11 -9.80 -19.70
N LYS A 225 2.43 -10.40 -20.66
CA LYS A 225 1.57 -11.56 -20.40
C LYS A 225 2.39 -12.71 -19.81
N GLY A 226 1.98 -13.18 -18.63
CA GLY A 226 2.59 -14.30 -17.93
C GLY A 226 3.77 -13.92 -17.03
N ASP A 227 4.12 -12.63 -16.92
CA ASP A 227 5.12 -12.18 -15.95
C ASP A 227 4.75 -12.67 -14.55
N ARG A 228 5.68 -13.34 -13.88
CA ARG A 228 5.50 -13.83 -12.51
C ARG A 228 5.75 -12.68 -11.53
N LEU A 229 4.71 -12.32 -10.84
CA LEU A 229 4.69 -11.17 -9.93
C LEU A 229 4.53 -11.64 -8.49
N TYR A 230 5.38 -11.14 -7.59
CA TYR A 230 5.25 -11.32 -6.15
C TYR A 230 5.09 -9.98 -5.44
N SER A 231 4.11 -9.93 -4.53
CA SER A 231 3.92 -8.80 -3.61
C SER A 231 3.67 -9.31 -2.19
N PRO A 232 4.53 -8.96 -1.20
CA PRO A 232 4.35 -9.32 0.20
C PRO A 232 3.26 -8.49 0.90
N CYS A 233 2.63 -7.56 0.19
CA CYS A 233 1.62 -6.68 0.76
C CYS A 233 0.38 -7.46 1.20
N VAL A 234 -0.16 -7.12 2.38
CA VAL A 234 -1.34 -7.79 2.91
C VAL A 234 -2.56 -7.55 2.01
N LEU A 235 -3.36 -8.61 1.78
CA LEU A 235 -4.45 -8.62 0.80
C LEU A 235 -5.65 -7.72 1.16
N LEU A 236 -5.73 -7.27 2.39
CA LEU A 236 -6.77 -6.34 2.83
C LEU A 236 -6.41 -4.85 2.56
N HIS A 237 -5.22 -4.59 2.04
CA HIS A 237 -4.75 -3.26 1.66
C HIS A 237 -4.66 -3.07 0.16
N GLY A 238 -4.74 -1.80 -0.29
CA GLY A 238 -4.64 -1.43 -1.69
C GLY A 238 -3.52 -2.15 -2.44
N PRO A 239 -2.23 -1.96 -2.07
CA PRO A 239 -1.14 -2.62 -2.80
C PRO A 239 -1.25 -4.15 -2.88
N GLY A 240 -1.77 -4.81 -1.84
CA GLY A 240 -1.94 -6.26 -1.84
C GLY A 240 -2.98 -6.72 -2.87
N ILE A 241 -4.17 -6.12 -2.86
CA ILE A 241 -5.22 -6.51 -3.80
C ILE A 241 -4.94 -6.00 -5.22
N PHE A 242 -4.32 -4.80 -5.37
CA PHE A 242 -4.00 -4.23 -6.67
C PHE A 242 -2.98 -5.10 -7.43
N MET A 243 -1.94 -5.57 -6.75
CA MET A 243 -0.88 -6.34 -7.40
C MET A 243 -1.21 -7.82 -7.54
N ASN A 244 -1.96 -8.42 -6.61
CA ASN A 244 -2.26 -9.85 -6.69
C ASN A 244 -3.60 -10.16 -7.37
N LEU A 245 -4.58 -9.24 -7.41
CA LEU A 245 -5.84 -9.47 -8.11
C LEU A 245 -5.95 -8.61 -9.38
N PHE A 246 -5.83 -7.27 -9.26
CA PHE A 246 -6.09 -6.43 -10.42
C PHE A 246 -5.02 -6.58 -11.49
N ALA A 247 -3.73 -6.62 -11.13
CA ALA A 247 -2.64 -6.81 -12.09
C ALA A 247 -2.72 -8.18 -12.79
N THR A 248 -3.13 -9.24 -12.09
CA THR A 248 -3.32 -10.57 -12.66
C THR A 248 -4.27 -10.55 -13.85
N PHE A 249 -5.40 -9.82 -13.74
CA PHE A 249 -6.40 -9.77 -14.80
C PHE A 249 -6.24 -8.59 -15.76
N LEU A 250 -5.85 -7.41 -15.27
CA LEU A 250 -5.73 -6.22 -16.12
C LEU A 250 -4.41 -6.18 -16.89
N PHE A 251 -3.33 -6.73 -16.33
CA PHE A 251 -2.01 -6.77 -16.97
C PHE A 251 -1.61 -8.16 -17.46
N ASP A 252 -2.50 -9.14 -17.33
CA ASP A 252 -2.26 -10.52 -17.74
C ASP A 252 -1.06 -11.19 -17.02
N THR A 253 -0.74 -10.76 -15.79
CA THR A 253 0.36 -11.32 -14.99
C THR A 253 -0.01 -12.64 -14.33
N HIS A 254 0.99 -13.31 -13.77
CA HIS A 254 0.87 -14.53 -12.99
C HIS A 254 1.25 -14.19 -11.54
N SER A 255 0.29 -14.22 -10.62
CA SER A 255 0.56 -13.88 -9.23
C SER A 255 1.19 -15.06 -8.47
N VAL A 256 2.33 -14.82 -7.83
CA VAL A 256 2.98 -15.78 -6.92
C VAL A 256 2.63 -15.39 -5.50
N MET A 257 2.12 -16.34 -4.72
CA MET A 257 1.73 -16.13 -3.33
C MET A 257 2.68 -16.90 -2.41
N GLY A 258 3.18 -16.23 -1.39
CA GLY A 258 4.00 -16.84 -0.35
C GLY A 258 3.19 -17.79 0.56
N PRO A 259 3.86 -18.49 1.47
CA PRO A 259 3.21 -19.45 2.37
C PRO A 259 2.27 -18.74 3.35
N VAL A 260 1.10 -19.36 3.56
CA VAL A 260 0.06 -18.83 4.45
C VAL A 260 0.57 -18.77 5.89
N GLY A 261 0.36 -17.66 6.57
CA GLY A 261 0.75 -17.47 7.98
C GLY A 261 2.23 -17.19 8.22
N VAL A 262 3.05 -17.11 7.18
CA VAL A 262 4.48 -16.75 7.27
C VAL A 262 4.63 -15.27 6.92
N HIS A 263 5.23 -14.50 7.84
CA HIS A 263 5.54 -13.09 7.57
C HIS A 263 6.75 -13.02 6.63
N PRO A 264 6.69 -12.26 5.54
CA PRO A 264 7.81 -12.08 4.63
C PRO A 264 9.01 -11.42 5.34
N ASP A 265 10.14 -12.14 5.38
CA ASP A 265 11.44 -11.64 5.82
C ASP A 265 12.49 -11.83 4.71
N MET A 266 13.73 -11.41 4.94
CA MET A 266 14.81 -11.53 3.95
C MET A 266 15.13 -12.99 3.60
N ASN A 267 14.92 -13.95 4.51
CA ASN A 267 15.14 -15.38 4.23
C ASN A 267 14.09 -15.89 3.26
N LEU A 268 12.81 -15.56 3.51
CA LEU A 268 11.73 -15.95 2.60
C LEU A 268 11.90 -15.29 1.24
N LEU A 269 12.26 -13.99 1.19
CA LEU A 269 12.50 -13.28 -0.08
C LEU A 269 13.68 -13.89 -0.86
N ALA A 270 14.76 -14.26 -0.18
CA ALA A 270 15.89 -14.97 -0.80
C ALA A 270 15.45 -16.32 -1.39
N SER A 271 14.66 -17.11 -0.64
CA SER A 271 14.15 -18.40 -1.09
C SER A 271 13.18 -18.27 -2.27
N LEU A 272 12.32 -17.25 -2.26
CA LEU A 272 11.44 -16.93 -3.38
C LEU A 272 12.23 -16.49 -4.62
N ALA A 273 13.32 -15.73 -4.47
CA ALA A 273 14.19 -15.34 -5.58
C ALA A 273 14.90 -16.56 -6.18
N ASP A 274 15.30 -17.54 -5.37
CA ASP A 274 15.97 -18.76 -5.83
C ASP A 274 15.00 -19.75 -6.52
N HIS A 275 13.75 -19.86 -6.06
CA HIS A 275 12.84 -20.95 -6.43
C HIS A 275 11.53 -20.48 -7.07
N GLY A 276 11.17 -19.20 -6.93
CA GLY A 276 9.86 -18.68 -7.37
C GLY A 276 9.80 -18.29 -8.84
N ASN A 277 10.94 -18.20 -9.55
CA ASN A 277 11.04 -17.68 -10.91
C ASN A 277 10.29 -16.35 -11.08
N ILE A 278 10.54 -15.41 -10.16
CA ILE A 278 9.79 -14.15 -10.09
C ILE A 278 10.44 -13.10 -10.99
N ASP A 279 9.66 -12.57 -11.94
CA ASP A 279 10.08 -11.51 -12.87
C ASP A 279 9.96 -10.13 -12.24
N ILE A 280 8.88 -9.90 -11.49
CA ILE A 280 8.48 -8.59 -10.97
C ILE A 280 8.19 -8.67 -9.47
N TRP A 281 8.75 -7.72 -8.74
CA TRP A 281 8.51 -7.59 -7.30
C TRP A 281 7.80 -6.27 -7.02
N HIS A 282 6.76 -6.28 -6.16
CA HIS A 282 6.14 -5.07 -5.66
C HIS A 282 6.35 -4.95 -4.17
N PHE A 283 7.18 -4.00 -3.77
CA PHE A 283 7.63 -3.84 -2.40
C PHE A 283 7.15 -2.54 -1.76
N MET A 284 6.82 -2.63 -0.48
CA MET A 284 6.78 -1.47 0.40
C MET A 284 8.21 -0.98 0.66
N PRO A 285 8.41 0.30 1.01
CA PRO A 285 9.73 0.85 1.27
C PRO A 285 10.59 0.05 2.25
N VAL A 286 9.99 -0.57 3.26
CA VAL A 286 10.69 -1.39 4.25
C VAL A 286 11.47 -2.53 3.59
N TYR A 287 10.89 -3.23 2.62
CA TYR A 287 11.56 -4.35 1.93
C TYR A 287 12.68 -3.87 1.01
N VAL A 288 12.50 -2.72 0.33
CA VAL A 288 13.56 -2.12 -0.50
C VAL A 288 14.74 -1.70 0.37
N ASN A 289 14.46 -1.08 1.51
CA ASN A 289 15.51 -0.62 2.44
C ASN A 289 16.25 -1.82 3.05
N GLU A 290 15.56 -2.84 3.51
CA GLU A 290 16.19 -4.06 4.04
C GLU A 290 17.01 -4.77 2.97
N LEU A 291 16.50 -4.89 1.74
CA LEU A 291 17.25 -5.49 0.63
C LEU A 291 18.55 -4.73 0.34
N GLY A 292 18.54 -3.39 0.43
CA GLY A 292 19.74 -2.56 0.31
C GLY A 292 20.76 -2.73 1.43
N GLN A 293 20.37 -3.32 2.58
CA GLN A 293 21.26 -3.68 3.70
C GLN A 293 21.82 -5.11 3.59
N HIS A 294 21.24 -5.97 2.72
CA HIS A 294 21.58 -7.38 2.57
C HIS A 294 22.09 -7.70 1.16
N PRO A 295 23.36 -7.34 0.82
CA PRO A 295 23.89 -7.48 -0.55
C PRO A 295 23.88 -8.94 -1.06
N GLU A 296 24.04 -9.93 -0.17
CA GLU A 296 24.01 -11.36 -0.50
C GLU A 296 22.60 -11.81 -0.93
N VAL A 297 21.54 -11.23 -0.35
CA VAL A 297 20.16 -11.47 -0.75
C VAL A 297 19.85 -10.69 -2.01
N LEU A 298 20.26 -9.42 -2.07
CA LEU A 298 20.05 -8.53 -3.21
C LEU A 298 20.59 -9.12 -4.52
N GLU A 299 21.73 -9.79 -4.51
CA GLU A 299 22.32 -10.40 -5.70
C GLU A 299 21.40 -11.44 -6.36
N LYS A 300 20.54 -12.12 -5.60
CA LYS A 300 19.56 -13.10 -6.12
C LYS A 300 18.47 -12.46 -6.98
N PHE A 301 18.27 -11.15 -6.87
CA PHE A 301 17.27 -10.38 -7.64
C PHE A 301 17.77 -9.91 -9.00
N ARG A 302 19.04 -10.15 -9.34
CA ARG A 302 19.70 -9.66 -10.57
C ARG A 302 18.98 -10.07 -11.87
N SER A 303 18.35 -11.23 -11.89
CA SER A 303 17.60 -11.74 -13.05
C SER A 303 16.19 -11.17 -13.17
N SER A 304 15.70 -10.49 -12.15
CA SER A 304 14.37 -9.91 -12.15
C SER A 304 14.29 -8.71 -13.09
N LYS A 305 13.13 -8.47 -13.69
CA LYS A 305 12.88 -7.35 -14.60
C LYS A 305 12.96 -6.02 -13.85
N PHE A 306 12.24 -5.93 -12.72
CA PHE A 306 12.25 -4.73 -11.88
C PHE A 306 11.63 -4.97 -10.49
N ILE A 307 11.86 -4.02 -9.62
CA ILE A 307 11.15 -3.83 -8.35
C ILE A 307 10.29 -2.58 -8.46
N GLY A 308 8.97 -2.71 -8.33
CA GLY A 308 8.05 -1.59 -8.11
C GLY A 308 8.03 -1.24 -6.63
N ALA A 309 8.51 -0.06 -6.25
CA ALA A 309 8.45 0.45 -4.89
C ALA A 309 7.27 1.41 -4.74
N GLY A 310 6.41 1.21 -3.72
CA GLY A 310 5.25 2.07 -3.53
C GLY A 310 4.72 2.09 -2.11
N GLY A 311 3.82 3.03 -1.84
CA GLY A 311 3.16 3.18 -0.54
C GLY A 311 3.90 4.04 0.48
N GLY A 312 5.01 4.63 0.11
CA GLY A 312 5.80 5.57 0.89
C GLY A 312 7.18 5.81 0.28
N PRO A 313 7.97 6.74 0.80
CA PRO A 313 9.32 7.03 0.31
C PRO A 313 10.31 5.93 0.72
N VAL A 314 11.26 5.65 -0.17
CA VAL A 314 12.40 4.76 0.09
C VAL A 314 13.62 5.57 0.54
N SER A 315 14.54 4.93 1.27
CA SER A 315 15.85 5.53 1.56
C SER A 315 16.66 5.69 0.27
N ALA A 316 17.09 6.92 -0.03
CA ALA A 316 17.84 7.21 -1.25
C ALA A 316 19.12 6.37 -1.36
N GLU A 317 19.87 6.24 -0.25
CA GLU A 317 21.10 5.47 -0.20
C GLU A 317 20.88 3.97 -0.43
N LEU A 318 19.91 3.38 0.29
CA LEU A 318 19.66 1.94 0.23
C LEU A 318 19.02 1.55 -1.09
N ALA A 319 18.02 2.34 -1.56
CA ALA A 319 17.41 2.09 -2.84
C ALA A 319 18.36 2.30 -4.03
N ALA A 320 19.38 3.16 -3.91
CA ALA A 320 20.43 3.28 -4.91
C ALA A 320 21.21 1.97 -5.06
N LYS A 321 21.58 1.33 -3.94
CA LYS A 321 22.26 0.00 -3.97
C LYS A 321 21.38 -1.05 -4.65
N VAL A 322 20.08 -1.05 -4.36
CA VAL A 322 19.12 -1.96 -5.01
C VAL A 322 19.05 -1.67 -6.51
N ASN A 323 18.93 -0.38 -6.89
CA ASN A 323 18.79 0.03 -8.29
C ASN A 323 20.05 -0.24 -9.15
N GLU A 324 21.22 -0.48 -8.54
CA GLU A 324 22.42 -0.94 -9.24
C GLU A 324 22.27 -2.39 -9.72
N VAL A 325 21.64 -3.25 -8.92
CA VAL A 325 21.49 -4.69 -9.19
C VAL A 325 20.24 -4.99 -9.98
N VAL A 326 19.10 -4.46 -9.57
CA VAL A 326 17.79 -4.62 -10.21
C VAL A 326 17.10 -3.27 -10.30
N ARG A 327 16.48 -2.98 -11.45
CA ARG A 327 15.80 -1.70 -11.68
C ARG A 327 14.72 -1.43 -10.63
N VAL A 328 14.78 -0.28 -9.96
CA VAL A 328 13.73 0.20 -9.07
C VAL A 328 12.86 1.22 -9.80
N HIS A 329 11.55 1.01 -9.78
CA HIS A 329 10.55 1.98 -10.23
C HIS A 329 9.76 2.48 -9.02
N ASN A 330 9.85 3.76 -8.73
CA ASN A 330 9.04 4.39 -7.69
C ASN A 330 7.62 4.63 -8.24
N LEU A 331 6.63 3.94 -7.68
CA LEU A 331 5.24 4.00 -8.11
C LEU A 331 4.43 4.81 -7.11
N PHE A 332 3.73 5.82 -7.61
CA PHE A 332 2.88 6.66 -6.80
C PHE A 332 1.41 6.26 -6.96
N GLY A 333 0.79 5.83 -5.88
CA GLY A 333 -0.62 5.43 -5.88
C GLY A 333 -1.28 5.69 -4.55
N THR A 334 -2.59 5.87 -4.60
CA THR A 334 -3.44 6.03 -3.42
C THR A 334 -4.56 4.99 -3.43
N THR A 335 -5.12 4.67 -2.27
CA THR A 335 -6.28 3.77 -2.21
C THR A 335 -7.47 4.38 -2.94
N GLU A 336 -7.58 5.69 -2.89
CA GLU A 336 -8.70 6.47 -3.43
C GLU A 336 -8.66 6.64 -4.96
N GLY A 337 -7.46 6.65 -5.57
CA GLY A 337 -7.26 6.97 -7.00
C GLY A 337 -6.50 5.94 -7.80
N LEU A 338 -5.99 4.88 -7.18
CA LEU A 338 -5.03 3.93 -7.73
C LEU A 338 -3.76 4.65 -8.26
N PHE A 339 -3.26 4.23 -9.42
CA PHE A 339 -2.08 4.80 -10.09
C PHE A 339 -2.53 5.76 -11.19
N MET A 340 -2.58 7.06 -10.88
CA MET A 340 -3.07 8.07 -11.82
C MET A 340 -1.95 8.64 -12.68
N GLY A 341 -1.80 8.08 -13.89
CA GLY A 341 -0.93 8.65 -14.91
C GLY A 341 0.57 8.48 -14.66
N ASP A 342 0.99 7.54 -13.81
CA ASP A 342 2.40 7.28 -13.53
C ASP A 342 3.17 6.98 -14.82
N MET A 343 4.27 7.69 -15.02
CA MET A 343 5.19 7.55 -16.14
C MET A 343 6.54 7.04 -15.68
N LEU A 344 7.19 6.27 -16.53
CA LEU A 344 8.54 5.78 -16.26
C LEU A 344 9.55 6.93 -16.32
N VAL A 345 10.53 6.87 -15.45
CA VAL A 345 11.65 7.82 -15.38
C VAL A 345 12.97 7.12 -15.74
N ASP A 346 14.03 7.88 -16.01
CA ASP A 346 15.36 7.33 -16.26
C ASP A 346 15.92 6.60 -15.03
N LYS A 347 16.92 5.72 -15.24
CA LYS A 347 17.50 4.91 -14.16
C LYS A 347 18.10 5.76 -13.02
N GLU A 348 18.75 6.85 -13.36
CA GLU A 348 19.33 7.78 -12.40
C GLU A 348 18.29 8.58 -11.61
N ASP A 349 17.07 8.69 -12.12
CA ASP A 349 15.97 9.46 -11.50
C ASP A 349 15.01 8.57 -10.70
N PHE A 350 15.38 7.37 -10.34
CA PHE A 350 14.52 6.34 -9.76
C PHE A 350 13.76 6.75 -8.49
N LEU A 351 14.19 7.78 -7.79
CA LEU A 351 13.48 8.36 -6.64
C LEU A 351 12.36 9.31 -7.03
N TRP A 352 12.41 9.84 -8.24
CA TRP A 352 11.46 10.82 -8.75
C TRP A 352 10.25 10.11 -9.36
N VAL A 353 9.13 10.81 -9.39
CA VAL A 353 7.91 10.39 -10.09
C VAL A 353 7.58 11.38 -11.20
N SER A 354 6.96 10.89 -12.24
CA SER A 354 6.47 11.69 -13.36
C SER A 354 5.02 11.29 -13.64
N PHE A 355 4.23 12.25 -14.06
CA PHE A 355 2.80 12.02 -14.30
C PHE A 355 2.39 12.52 -15.67
N HIS A 356 1.56 11.73 -16.34
CA HIS A 356 0.92 12.12 -17.59
C HIS A 356 -0.08 13.28 -17.34
N PRO A 357 -0.21 14.26 -18.21
CA PRO A 357 -1.14 15.40 -18.04
C PRO A 357 -2.60 14.97 -17.83
N TYR A 358 -3.03 13.82 -18.35
CA TYR A 358 -4.38 13.30 -18.16
C TYR A 358 -4.70 12.96 -16.68
N ALA A 359 -3.69 12.82 -15.83
CA ALA A 359 -3.89 12.70 -14.38
C ALA A 359 -4.51 13.96 -13.76
N GLY A 360 -4.37 15.12 -14.44
CA GLY A 360 -4.92 16.39 -13.98
C GLY A 360 -4.25 16.91 -12.71
N PHE A 361 -3.00 16.53 -12.44
CA PHE A 361 -2.29 17.01 -11.26
C PHE A 361 -1.85 18.46 -11.43
N GLU A 362 -2.22 19.27 -10.46
CA GLU A 362 -1.76 20.64 -10.29
C GLU A 362 -0.99 20.76 -8.97
N TYR A 363 -0.02 21.68 -8.98
CA TYR A 363 0.91 21.89 -7.87
C TYR A 363 0.86 23.34 -7.43
N THR A 364 0.48 23.57 -6.16
CA THR A 364 0.46 24.89 -5.54
C THR A 364 1.66 25.05 -4.63
N GLU A 365 2.51 26.04 -4.88
CA GLU A 365 3.64 26.35 -4.02
C GLU A 365 3.12 26.87 -2.67
N ILE A 366 3.40 26.13 -1.60
CA ILE A 366 2.99 26.48 -0.22
C ILE A 366 4.14 27.12 0.57
N GLU A 367 5.38 26.81 0.17
CA GLU A 367 6.63 27.41 0.62
C GLU A 367 7.63 27.38 -0.53
N LYS A 368 8.69 28.17 -0.45
CA LYS A 368 9.70 28.26 -1.51
C LYS A 368 10.25 26.88 -1.89
N GLY A 369 9.88 26.43 -3.09
CA GLY A 369 10.31 25.14 -3.65
C GLY A 369 9.53 23.92 -3.15
N LEU A 370 8.53 24.09 -2.26
CA LEU A 370 7.68 23.04 -1.75
C LEU A 370 6.24 23.20 -2.25
N PHE A 371 5.72 22.18 -2.87
CA PHE A 371 4.44 22.20 -3.58
C PHE A 371 3.46 21.19 -3.01
N GLU A 372 2.20 21.58 -2.83
CA GLU A 372 1.09 20.67 -2.48
C GLU A 372 0.36 20.24 -3.76
N GLN A 373 0.12 18.92 -3.90
CA GLN A 373 -0.52 18.32 -5.06
C GLN A 373 -2.04 18.24 -4.88
N ARG A 374 -2.76 18.58 -5.94
CA ARG A 374 -4.20 18.28 -6.09
C ARG A 374 -4.47 17.72 -7.48
N ALA A 375 -5.53 16.91 -7.61
CA ALA A 375 -6.08 16.54 -8.91
C ALA A 375 -7.23 17.46 -9.26
N VAL A 376 -7.29 17.93 -10.52
CA VAL A 376 -8.38 18.70 -11.10
C VAL A 376 -9.03 17.88 -12.20
N LYS A 377 -10.36 17.73 -12.14
CA LYS A 377 -11.13 16.95 -13.08
C LYS A 377 -11.03 17.56 -14.48
N ASN A 378 -10.65 16.75 -15.46
CA ASN A 378 -10.52 17.14 -16.85
C ASN A 378 -11.36 16.24 -17.78
N GLU A 379 -11.35 16.52 -19.08
CA GLU A 379 -12.11 15.77 -20.09
C GLU A 379 -11.72 14.26 -20.19
N HIS A 380 -10.54 13.88 -19.71
CA HIS A 380 -10.03 12.50 -19.71
C HIS A 380 -10.33 11.75 -18.42
N TRP A 381 -11.07 12.35 -17.46
CA TRP A 381 -11.26 11.82 -16.11
C TRP A 381 -11.79 10.38 -16.09
N ALA A 382 -12.73 10.06 -16.96
CA ALA A 382 -13.43 8.79 -16.94
C ALA A 382 -12.52 7.58 -17.22
N LEU A 383 -11.40 7.80 -17.92
CA LEU A 383 -10.42 6.76 -18.22
C LEU A 383 -9.13 6.87 -17.41
N HIS A 384 -8.79 8.05 -16.90
CA HIS A 384 -7.44 8.27 -16.38
C HIS A 384 -7.36 8.92 -14.99
N GLN A 385 -8.49 9.37 -14.43
CA GLN A 385 -8.51 10.01 -13.12
C GLN A 385 -9.36 9.21 -12.12
N GLY A 386 -8.80 8.12 -11.59
CA GLY A 386 -9.48 7.19 -10.69
C GLY A 386 -10.16 7.86 -9.49
N ILE A 387 -9.55 8.94 -8.97
CA ILE A 387 -10.07 9.69 -7.82
C ILE A 387 -11.52 10.17 -8.00
N PHE A 388 -11.93 10.52 -9.23
CA PHE A 388 -13.28 11.00 -9.51
C PHE A 388 -14.31 9.87 -9.72
N HIS A 389 -13.87 8.60 -9.78
CA HIS A 389 -14.75 7.46 -9.61
C HIS A 389 -15.06 7.18 -8.15
N THR A 390 -14.11 7.47 -7.27
CA THR A 390 -14.28 7.32 -5.81
C THR A 390 -15.07 8.49 -5.21
N PHE A 391 -14.82 9.70 -5.72
CA PHE A 391 -15.47 10.95 -5.28
C PHE A 391 -16.12 11.66 -6.48
N PRO A 392 -17.25 11.18 -7.00
CA PRO A 392 -17.84 11.68 -8.25
C PRO A 392 -18.37 13.13 -8.14
N ASP A 393 -18.71 13.56 -6.93
CA ASP A 393 -19.34 14.86 -6.65
C ASP A 393 -18.36 16.04 -6.52
N VAL A 394 -17.05 15.78 -6.67
CA VAL A 394 -16.03 16.85 -6.60
C VAL A 394 -15.36 17.05 -7.96
N ASP A 395 -14.97 18.28 -8.26
CA ASP A 395 -14.22 18.65 -9.46
C ASP A 395 -12.71 18.80 -9.19
N GLU A 396 -12.32 18.85 -7.91
CA GLU A 396 -10.93 18.81 -7.48
C GLU A 396 -10.77 18.02 -6.18
N PHE A 397 -9.60 17.38 -6.03
CA PHE A 397 -9.27 16.61 -4.84
C PHE A 397 -7.85 16.92 -4.39
N ASN A 398 -7.69 17.34 -3.13
CA ASN A 398 -6.39 17.62 -2.53
C ASN A 398 -5.91 16.40 -1.74
N PHE A 399 -4.82 15.78 -2.20
CA PHE A 399 -4.20 14.61 -1.55
C PHE A 399 -3.49 14.95 -0.24
N LYS A 400 -3.15 16.23 -0.05
CA LYS A 400 -2.28 16.69 1.04
C LYS A 400 -0.85 16.18 0.92
N ASP A 401 -0.48 15.71 -0.26
CA ASP A 401 0.84 15.22 -0.56
C ASP A 401 1.74 16.37 -1.04
N LEU A 402 2.98 16.38 -0.55
CA LEU A 402 3.96 17.44 -0.81
C LEU A 402 5.08 16.94 -1.72
N PHE A 403 5.53 17.82 -2.59
CA PHE A 403 6.55 17.52 -3.57
C PHE A 403 7.54 18.67 -3.73
N ILE A 404 8.76 18.34 -4.16
CA ILE A 404 9.71 19.29 -4.72
C ILE A 404 9.89 19.01 -6.20
N LYS A 405 10.07 20.07 -6.99
CA LYS A 405 10.30 19.97 -8.44
C LYS A 405 11.77 19.67 -8.72
N HIS A 406 12.03 18.79 -9.69
CA HIS A 406 13.41 18.52 -10.12
C HIS A 406 14.06 19.80 -10.67
N PRO A 407 15.32 20.13 -10.27
CA PRO A 407 15.93 21.41 -10.60
C PRO A 407 16.26 21.60 -12.09
N ARG A 408 16.37 20.52 -12.86
CA ARG A 408 16.79 20.55 -14.27
C ARG A 408 15.84 19.86 -15.24
N LYS A 409 15.17 18.77 -14.82
CA LYS A 409 14.28 17.98 -15.67
C LYS A 409 12.84 18.42 -15.41
N PRO A 410 12.06 18.82 -16.43
CA PRO A 410 10.65 19.13 -16.25
C PRO A 410 9.84 17.89 -15.91
N ASN A 411 8.69 18.06 -15.32
CA ASN A 411 7.71 17.00 -14.99
C ASN A 411 8.21 15.90 -14.05
N LEU A 412 9.37 16.08 -13.39
CA LEU A 412 9.84 15.19 -12.34
C LEU A 412 9.62 15.82 -10.97
N TRP A 413 9.04 15.03 -10.09
CA TRP A 413 8.65 15.43 -8.74
C TRP A 413 9.18 14.44 -7.71
N LEU A 414 9.70 14.95 -6.60
CA LEU A 414 10.14 14.11 -5.47
C LEU A 414 9.12 14.27 -4.34
N TYR A 415 8.58 13.15 -3.88
CA TYR A 415 7.63 13.12 -2.77
C TYR A 415 8.31 13.47 -1.44
N MET A 416 7.74 14.42 -0.71
CA MET A 416 8.28 14.98 0.53
C MET A 416 7.39 14.69 1.75
N GLY A 417 6.34 13.88 1.61
CA GLY A 417 5.41 13.55 2.68
C GLY A 417 4.07 14.24 2.57
N ARG A 418 3.33 14.22 3.66
CA ARG A 418 2.00 14.87 3.74
C ARG A 418 2.07 16.19 4.49
N SER A 419 1.24 17.14 4.11
CA SER A 419 1.16 18.43 4.81
C SER A 419 0.76 18.29 6.29
N ASN A 420 0.03 17.23 6.63
CA ASN A 420 -0.34 16.92 8.02
C ASN A 420 0.81 16.34 8.88
N ASP A 421 1.88 15.87 8.24
CA ASP A 421 3.06 15.31 8.91
C ASP A 421 4.18 16.35 9.06
N ILE A 422 4.01 17.54 8.48
CA ILE A 422 4.96 18.64 8.61
C ILE A 422 5.06 19.05 10.08
N ILE A 423 6.29 19.20 10.53
CA ILE A 423 6.62 19.70 11.87
C ILE A 423 6.73 21.21 11.78
N CYS A 424 5.89 21.92 12.53
CA CYS A 424 5.96 23.39 12.66
C CYS A 424 6.70 23.74 13.95
N LEU A 425 7.89 24.30 13.85
CA LEU A 425 8.69 24.74 14.98
C LEU A 425 8.16 26.04 15.63
N GLU A 426 8.73 26.45 16.76
CA GLU A 426 8.34 27.64 17.52
C GLU A 426 8.43 28.93 16.69
N ASP A 427 9.43 29.04 15.81
CA ASP A 427 9.67 30.17 14.92
C ASP A 427 8.88 30.10 13.60
N ALA A 428 7.88 29.21 13.54
CA ALA A 428 7.04 28.93 12.37
C ALA A 428 7.77 28.26 11.20
N GLN A 429 9.04 27.85 11.37
CA GLN A 429 9.72 27.02 10.37
C GLN A 429 9.03 25.66 10.24
N LYS A 430 8.84 25.22 9.00
CA LYS A 430 8.23 23.94 8.68
C LYS A 430 9.27 22.94 8.21
N LEU A 431 9.29 21.77 8.83
CA LEU A 431 10.23 20.70 8.53
C LEU A 431 9.49 19.47 8.01
N SER A 432 9.93 18.95 6.85
CA SER A 432 9.50 17.62 6.42
C SER A 432 10.35 16.55 7.13
N PRO A 433 9.75 15.65 7.88
CA PRO A 433 10.50 14.67 8.66
C PRO A 433 11.09 13.54 7.81
N ILE A 434 10.54 13.28 6.61
CA ILE A 434 10.74 12.03 5.87
C ILE A 434 12.18 11.82 5.45
N GLU A 435 12.85 12.84 4.91
CA GLU A 435 14.23 12.71 4.44
C GLU A 435 15.17 12.38 5.61
N THR A 436 15.04 13.10 6.72
CA THR A 436 15.81 12.84 7.95
C THR A 436 15.54 11.45 8.51
N GLU A 437 14.27 11.06 8.62
CA GLU A 437 13.88 9.73 9.10
C GLU A 437 14.47 8.62 8.22
N ASN A 438 14.43 8.78 6.90
CA ASN A 438 15.02 7.83 5.97
C ASN A 438 16.56 7.76 6.10
N MET A 439 17.23 8.89 6.28
CA MET A 439 18.68 8.93 6.50
C MET A 439 19.06 8.19 7.79
N ILE A 440 18.33 8.42 8.88
CA ILE A 440 18.54 7.75 10.17
C ILE A 440 18.22 6.24 10.07
N CYS A 441 17.12 5.87 9.40
CA CYS A 441 16.72 4.47 9.20
C CYS A 441 17.65 3.71 8.23
N ALA A 442 18.49 4.40 7.45
CA ALA A 442 19.53 3.75 6.65
C ALA A 442 20.68 3.20 7.51
N HIS A 443 20.83 3.64 8.76
CA HIS A 443 21.84 3.11 9.68
C HIS A 443 21.51 1.65 10.05
N PRO A 444 22.47 0.70 9.95
CA PRO A 444 22.23 -0.73 10.17
C PRO A 444 21.63 -1.08 11.53
N SER A 445 21.96 -0.29 12.56
CA SER A 445 21.49 -0.50 13.93
C SER A 445 20.10 0.09 14.21
N VAL A 446 19.52 0.83 13.27
CA VAL A 446 18.22 1.49 13.45
C VAL A 446 17.12 0.65 12.83
N LYS A 447 16.06 0.38 13.60
CA LYS A 447 14.85 -0.31 13.17
C LYS A 447 13.75 0.66 12.78
N GLY A 448 13.77 1.87 13.33
CA GLY A 448 12.80 2.91 13.01
C GLY A 448 13.14 4.25 13.64
N CYS A 449 12.60 5.33 13.07
CA CYS A 449 12.80 6.68 13.56
C CYS A 449 11.55 7.52 13.34
N VAL A 450 11.24 8.40 14.28
CA VAL A 450 10.20 9.43 14.19
C VAL A 450 10.78 10.77 14.61
N MET A 451 10.73 11.76 13.72
CA MET A 451 11.12 13.13 14.01
C MET A 451 9.97 13.88 14.70
N ILE A 452 10.28 14.66 15.72
CA ILE A 452 9.34 15.35 16.60
C ILE A 452 9.78 16.80 16.73
N GLY A 453 8.86 17.74 17.01
CA GLY A 453 9.29 19.13 17.20
C GLY A 453 8.19 20.17 17.07
N ASN A 454 6.91 19.80 16.93
CA ASN A 454 5.83 20.78 16.84
C ASN A 454 5.81 21.74 18.02
N GLY A 455 5.95 23.05 17.73
CA GLY A 455 5.98 24.12 18.73
C GLY A 455 7.26 24.17 19.56
N GLN A 456 8.28 23.41 19.22
CA GLN A 456 9.58 23.37 19.89
C GLN A 456 10.61 24.17 19.09
N LYS A 457 11.70 24.56 19.77
CA LYS A 457 12.79 25.32 19.16
C LYS A 457 13.65 24.47 18.20
N PHE A 458 13.83 23.19 18.53
CA PHE A 458 14.60 22.23 17.75
C PHE A 458 13.81 20.94 17.58
N ALA A 459 14.07 20.26 16.45
CA ALA A 459 13.51 18.94 16.24
C ALA A 459 14.31 17.87 17.03
N CYS A 460 13.60 16.86 17.52
CA CYS A 460 14.14 15.71 18.24
C CYS A 460 13.83 14.42 17.45
N LEU A 461 14.69 13.43 17.54
CA LEU A 461 14.55 12.13 16.91
C LEU A 461 14.21 11.06 17.96
N LEU A 462 13.08 10.40 17.84
CA LEU A 462 12.73 9.20 18.60
C LEU A 462 13.17 7.99 17.78
N VAL A 463 14.20 7.28 18.24
CA VAL A 463 14.88 6.22 17.50
C VAL A 463 14.65 4.86 18.15
N GLU A 464 14.16 3.89 17.39
CA GLU A 464 14.07 2.48 17.76
C GLU A 464 15.29 1.73 17.21
N LEU A 465 16.01 1.08 18.10
CA LEU A 465 17.17 0.26 17.74
C LEU A 465 16.77 -1.19 17.47
N ARG A 466 17.61 -1.94 16.75
CA ARG A 466 17.47 -3.39 16.59
C ARG A 466 17.76 -4.09 17.93
N ASP A 467 17.00 -5.15 18.21
CA ASP A 467 16.89 -5.78 19.55
C ASP A 467 18.21 -6.34 20.12
N ASP A 468 19.19 -6.64 19.29
CA ASP A 468 20.49 -7.23 19.64
C ASP A 468 21.51 -6.22 20.21
N LEU A 469 21.27 -4.92 20.06
CA LEU A 469 22.22 -3.86 20.38
C LEU A 469 21.95 -3.14 21.73
N LEU A 470 20.83 -3.39 22.38
CA LEU A 470 20.28 -2.59 23.48
C LEU A 470 20.86 -2.88 24.87
N ARG A 471 21.89 -3.72 25.00
CA ARG A 471 22.38 -4.19 26.31
C ARG A 471 23.74 -3.62 26.74
N ASP A 472 24.44 -2.95 25.84
CA ASP A 472 25.80 -2.45 26.11
C ASP A 472 25.82 -0.91 26.03
N PRO A 473 26.09 -0.22 27.16
CA PRO A 473 26.20 1.24 27.19
C PRO A 473 27.30 1.80 26.25
N GLU A 474 28.39 1.08 26.04
CA GLU A 474 29.48 1.50 25.13
C GLU A 474 29.00 1.46 23.67
N ILE A 475 28.17 0.47 23.31
CA ILE A 475 27.58 0.39 21.98
C ILE A 475 26.59 1.55 21.75
N ILE A 476 25.82 1.91 22.77
CA ILE A 476 24.87 3.03 22.69
C ILE A 476 25.63 4.37 22.49
N GLU A 477 26.74 4.58 23.14
CA GLU A 477 27.56 5.79 23.00
C GLU A 477 28.14 5.91 21.58
N VAL A 478 28.77 4.85 21.07
CA VAL A 478 29.31 4.78 19.70
C VAL A 478 28.22 4.97 18.67
N LEU A 479 27.04 4.38 18.90
CA LEU A 479 25.89 4.51 18.02
C LEU A 479 25.36 5.95 18.00
N THR A 480 25.25 6.59 19.18
CA THR A 480 24.78 7.97 19.29
C THR A 480 25.74 8.93 18.56
N GLU A 481 27.03 8.66 18.61
CA GLU A 481 28.05 9.42 17.87
C GLU A 481 27.89 9.23 16.35
N SER A 482 27.73 7.98 15.89
CA SER A 482 27.48 7.66 14.48
C SER A 482 26.17 8.27 13.94
N LEU A 483 25.10 8.25 14.73
CA LEU A 483 23.85 8.94 14.40
C LEU A 483 24.04 10.47 14.35
N GLY A 484 24.89 11.02 15.23
CA GLY A 484 25.26 12.43 15.22
C GLY A 484 25.84 12.87 13.86
N ASP A 485 26.68 12.06 13.24
CA ASP A 485 27.23 12.35 11.91
C ASP A 485 26.16 12.34 10.81
N ILE A 486 25.15 11.47 10.95
CA ILE A 486 23.99 11.46 10.02
C ILE A 486 23.12 12.70 10.25
N ILE A 487 22.90 13.09 11.52
CA ILE A 487 22.15 14.30 11.89
C ILE A 487 22.82 15.54 11.32
N ASP A 488 24.15 15.67 11.44
CA ASP A 488 24.88 16.82 10.88
C ASP A 488 24.75 16.90 9.35
N ARG A 489 24.77 15.75 8.67
CA ARG A 489 24.53 15.70 7.21
C ARG A 489 23.10 16.08 6.85
N ALA A 490 22.13 15.62 7.63
CA ALA A 490 20.70 15.97 7.43
C ALA A 490 20.46 17.47 7.70
N ASP A 491 21.10 18.03 8.72
CA ASP A 491 21.00 19.47 9.06
C ASP A 491 21.65 20.38 8.02
N GLN A 492 22.58 19.87 7.20
CA GLN A 492 23.15 20.60 6.07
C GLN A 492 22.16 20.77 4.91
N ASN A 493 21.07 20.00 4.88
CA ASN A 493 19.99 20.20 3.92
C ASN A 493 19.39 21.61 4.12
N GLN A 494 19.19 22.34 3.02
CA GLN A 494 18.73 23.75 3.06
C GLN A 494 17.39 23.96 3.80
N LEU A 495 16.56 22.92 3.88
CA LEU A 495 15.25 22.97 4.55
C LEU A 495 15.33 22.73 6.07
N LEU A 496 16.45 22.20 6.59
CA LEU A 496 16.60 21.77 7.99
C LEU A 496 17.72 22.49 8.74
N ARG A 497 18.48 23.33 8.06
CA ARG A 497 19.74 23.91 8.57
C ARG A 497 19.55 24.63 9.91
N GLY A 498 20.22 24.09 10.96
CA GLY A 498 20.23 24.66 12.30
C GLY A 498 19.09 24.19 13.22
N TYR A 499 18.23 23.27 12.76
CA TYR A 499 17.07 22.78 13.53
C TYR A 499 17.23 21.35 14.05
N LEU A 500 18.21 20.59 13.57
CA LEU A 500 18.61 19.29 14.10
C LEU A 500 19.88 19.40 14.94
N ARG A 501 19.90 18.69 16.06
CA ARG A 501 21.04 18.69 16.98
C ARG A 501 21.41 17.26 17.35
N ARG A 502 22.72 16.97 17.42
CA ARG A 502 23.25 15.64 17.80
C ARG A 502 22.73 15.13 19.14
N ASP A 503 22.50 16.03 20.08
CA ASP A 503 22.04 15.73 21.44
C ASP A 503 20.50 15.71 21.59
N TYR A 504 19.74 15.78 20.47
CA TYR A 504 18.27 15.71 20.45
C TYR A 504 17.81 14.35 19.96
N ILE A 505 18.19 13.30 20.68
CA ILE A 505 17.80 11.91 20.41
C ILE A 505 17.14 11.32 21.65
N ILE A 506 16.00 10.67 21.48
CA ILE A 506 15.33 9.82 22.46
C ILE A 506 15.40 8.39 21.92
N LEU A 507 15.94 7.46 22.72
CA LEU A 507 15.92 6.04 22.36
C LEU A 507 14.61 5.41 22.84
N ALA A 508 13.94 4.69 21.95
CA ALA A 508 12.74 3.96 22.28
C ALA A 508 13.05 2.79 23.23
N ASP A 509 12.14 2.53 24.17
CA ASP A 509 12.25 1.40 25.09
C ASP A 509 12.03 0.08 24.31
N PRO A 510 12.96 -0.88 24.38
CA PRO A 510 12.82 -2.18 23.70
C PRO A 510 11.53 -2.93 24.03
N LYS A 511 10.98 -2.70 25.24
CA LYS A 511 9.73 -3.30 25.69
C LYS A 511 8.49 -2.59 25.16
N ARG A 512 8.68 -1.41 24.55
CA ARG A 512 7.62 -0.58 23.95
C ARG A 512 8.05 -0.13 22.55
N PRO A 513 8.12 -1.07 21.59
CA PRO A 513 8.54 -0.75 20.22
C PRO A 513 7.62 0.32 19.60
N LEU A 514 8.14 1.04 18.61
CA LEU A 514 7.35 2.03 17.88
C LEU A 514 6.17 1.36 17.18
N PRO A 515 4.92 1.83 17.42
CA PRO A 515 3.75 1.25 16.77
C PRO A 515 3.83 1.37 15.25
N ARG A 516 3.51 0.27 14.56
CA ARG A 516 3.50 0.22 13.09
C ARG A 516 2.09 0.00 12.56
N THR A 517 1.88 0.52 11.37
CA THR A 517 0.72 0.17 10.55
C THR A 517 0.93 -1.24 9.98
N GLU A 518 -0.12 -1.83 9.43
CA GLU A 518 -0.03 -3.13 8.74
C GLU A 518 0.86 -3.10 7.49
N LYS A 519 1.16 -1.89 6.98
CA LYS A 519 2.13 -1.66 5.91
C LYS A 519 3.58 -1.71 6.40
N GLY A 520 3.82 -1.96 7.70
CA GLY A 520 5.14 -1.93 8.32
C GLY A 520 5.68 -0.52 8.59
N THR A 521 5.01 0.54 8.13
CA THR A 521 5.40 1.93 8.40
C THR A 521 5.05 2.33 9.84
N ILE A 522 5.88 3.16 10.46
CA ILE A 522 5.62 3.63 11.82
C ILE A 522 4.37 4.53 11.82
N SER A 523 3.45 4.26 12.75
CA SER A 523 2.32 5.14 13.02
C SER A 523 2.79 6.32 13.86
N ARG A 524 3.16 7.44 13.22
CA ARG A 524 3.64 8.67 13.88
C ARG A 524 2.75 9.06 15.06
N ARG A 525 1.43 9.18 14.85
CA ARG A 525 0.48 9.57 15.90
C ARG A 525 0.48 8.62 17.08
N ALA A 526 0.52 7.30 16.82
CA ALA A 526 0.54 6.31 17.89
C ALA A 526 1.88 6.32 18.64
N ALA A 527 2.99 6.51 17.94
CA ALA A 527 4.32 6.64 18.53
C ALA A 527 4.43 7.88 19.43
N LEU A 528 3.98 9.04 18.97
CA LEU A 528 3.96 10.27 19.75
C LEU A 528 3.11 10.12 21.03
N LYS A 529 1.94 9.48 20.93
CA LYS A 529 1.08 9.22 22.09
C LYS A 529 1.73 8.22 23.06
N LEU A 530 2.40 7.18 22.56
CA LEU A 530 3.05 6.16 23.39
C LEU A 530 4.22 6.73 24.19
N TYR A 531 4.93 7.71 23.63
CA TYR A 531 6.14 8.32 24.20
C TYR A 531 5.92 9.76 24.67
N GLU A 532 4.68 10.22 24.83
CA GLU A 532 4.32 11.60 25.21
C GLU A 532 5.06 12.07 26.47
N GLY A 533 5.09 11.24 27.51
CA GLY A 533 5.77 11.59 28.77
C GLY A 533 7.29 11.72 28.65
N GLU A 534 7.95 10.85 27.87
CA GLU A 534 9.38 10.90 27.63
C GLU A 534 9.76 12.10 26.76
N ILE A 535 8.93 12.41 25.78
CA ILE A 535 9.11 13.58 24.91
C ILE A 535 9.02 14.87 25.72
N ASP A 536 7.98 15.01 26.55
CA ASP A 536 7.78 16.18 27.42
C ASP A 536 8.94 16.34 28.41
N MET A 537 9.35 15.23 29.05
CA MET A 537 10.49 15.23 29.98
C MET A 537 11.78 15.65 29.25
N PHE A 538 12.02 15.15 28.04
CA PHE A 538 13.22 15.47 27.25
C PHE A 538 13.30 16.98 26.97
N TYR A 539 12.25 17.59 26.43
CA TYR A 539 12.25 19.03 26.16
C TYR A 539 12.34 19.87 27.43
N CYS A 540 11.70 19.43 28.53
CA CYS A 540 11.83 20.08 29.83
C CYS A 540 13.29 20.07 30.34
N LEU A 541 14.00 18.95 30.19
CA LEU A 541 15.42 18.82 30.58
C LEU A 541 16.34 19.68 29.70
N LYS A 542 15.97 19.92 28.44
CA LYS A 542 16.67 20.83 27.52
C LYS A 542 16.38 22.31 27.78
N GLY A 543 15.52 22.63 28.75
CA GLY A 543 15.12 24.00 29.10
C GLY A 543 14.15 24.64 28.10
N GLU A 544 13.44 23.82 27.33
CA GLU A 544 12.40 24.25 26.40
C GLU A 544 11.02 24.06 27.03
N ALA A 545 10.10 25.04 26.86
CA ALA A 545 8.74 24.93 27.37
C ALA A 545 7.96 23.88 26.57
N THR A 546 7.42 22.87 27.23
CA THR A 546 6.52 21.91 26.60
C THR A 546 5.20 22.61 26.28
N VAL A 547 4.91 22.85 25.01
CA VAL A 547 3.55 23.18 24.56
C VAL A 547 2.79 21.86 24.48
N GLY A 548 1.99 21.58 25.53
CA GLY A 548 1.21 20.35 25.61
C GLY A 548 0.44 20.07 24.33
N VAL A 549 0.62 18.88 23.79
CA VAL A 549 0.00 18.37 22.55
C VAL A 549 -1.55 18.29 22.66
N GLY A 550 -2.10 18.64 23.85
CA GLY A 550 -3.50 18.44 24.21
C GLY A 550 -4.47 19.63 24.01
N GLN A 551 -4.03 20.83 23.63
CA GLN A 551 -4.95 21.98 23.55
C GLN A 551 -4.67 22.91 22.35
N ARG A 552 -5.13 22.53 21.17
CA ARG A 552 -5.53 23.46 20.08
C ARG A 552 -6.33 22.75 18.99
N ALA A 553 -7.50 22.24 19.34
CA ALA A 553 -8.54 21.89 18.38
C ALA A 553 -9.92 22.31 18.93
N ALA A 554 -10.03 23.55 19.39
CA ALA A 554 -11.32 24.16 19.69
C ALA A 554 -11.15 25.69 19.56
N GLY A 555 -11.41 26.23 18.39
CA GLY A 555 -11.50 27.68 18.21
C GLY A 555 -11.20 28.14 16.78
N GLY A 556 -12.29 28.26 15.97
CA GLY A 556 -12.22 28.99 14.70
C GLY A 556 -13.19 28.46 13.66
N VAL A 557 -14.39 28.94 13.74
CA VAL A 557 -15.52 29.14 12.82
C VAL A 557 -15.27 28.75 11.36
#